data_33d91dd85e327f8587723472efe0bf45
#
_entry.id   33d91dd85e327f8587723472efe0bf45
#
_cell.length_a   1.000
_cell.length_b   1.000
_cell.length_c   1.000
_cell.angle_alpha   90.00
_cell.angle_beta   90.00
_cell.angle_gamma   90.00
#
_symmetry.space_group_name_H-M   'P 1'
#
loop_
_entity.id
_entity.type
_entity.pdbx_description
1 polymer ?
#
loop_
_entity_poly.entity_id
_entity_poly.type
_entity_poly.pdbx_seq_one_letter_code
_entity_poly.pdbx_strand_id
1 'polypeptide(L)'
;MDPKPPRGEMWLAPPPPGSSAALRLPSARELPPVDEHLVKPETREQLVRGRQVLAMPALAPHGDRHFKLDYVIGAHVKEGYVGSTDLLTRTAARSDFATDTCIRRDGIDPSTNTRYLEELAFEVVNEQTVRDITEQAEDLTARGVRRLVAIFVKKGEVCEWSPQTSTWKKLDPEGTFTDRTLSRPLRVKEMLDAAEADNAVVRALAAKNNPVLAELVEGGRKEGQKEGRKEGHKEGHKEGHKEGLVSGIETACDLLGIDLTEDRRSWMDRADTPELAALLTRLRTDRRWP
;
A
#
# COMPACT_ATOMS: atom_id res chain seq x y z
N MET A 1 -15.78 -66.50 2.92
CA MET A 1 -15.80 -65.12 2.42
C MET A 1 -14.46 -64.51 2.77
N ASP A 2 -13.51 -64.52 1.83
CA ASP A 2 -12.18 -64.00 2.03
C ASP A 2 -12.17 -62.49 1.82
N PRO A 3 -11.43 -61.74 2.63
CA PRO A 3 -11.32 -60.29 2.47
C PRO A 3 -10.42 -59.94 1.29
N LYS A 4 -10.89 -59.02 0.46
CA LYS A 4 -10.20 -58.47 -0.70
C LYS A 4 -8.95 -57.70 -0.26
N PRO A 5 -7.77 -57.89 -0.89
CA PRO A 5 -6.58 -57.17 -0.50
C PRO A 5 -6.66 -55.67 -0.89
N PRO A 6 -5.97 -54.80 -0.16
CA PRO A 6 -5.94 -53.37 -0.46
C PRO A 6 -5.23 -53.13 -1.81
N ARG A 7 -5.75 -52.17 -2.58
CA ARG A 7 -5.11 -51.74 -3.86
C ARG A 7 -3.76 -51.11 -3.56
N GLY A 8 -2.72 -51.72 -4.09
CA GLY A 8 -1.36 -51.28 -3.92
C GLY A 8 -1.13 -49.91 -4.51
N GLU A 9 -0.49 -49.08 -3.73
CA GLU A 9 0.17 -47.89 -4.19
C GLU A 9 1.28 -48.31 -5.17
N MET A 10 1.14 -47.85 -6.41
CA MET A 10 2.14 -48.11 -7.44
C MET A 10 3.31 -47.10 -7.23
N TRP A 11 4.30 -47.50 -6.45
CA TRP A 11 5.55 -46.78 -6.30
C TRP A 11 6.29 -46.80 -7.63
N LEU A 12 6.30 -45.68 -8.37
CA LEU A 12 7.23 -45.50 -9.47
C LEU A 12 8.63 -45.32 -8.89
N ALA A 13 9.55 -46.20 -9.25
CA ALA A 13 10.96 -46.13 -8.85
C ALA A 13 11.56 -44.80 -9.22
N PRO A 14 12.45 -44.23 -8.38
CA PRO A 14 13.16 -43.02 -8.72
C PRO A 14 14.04 -43.26 -9.95
N PRO A 15 14.21 -42.26 -10.83
CA PRO A 15 15.07 -42.39 -11.98
C PRO A 15 16.53 -42.63 -11.56
N PRO A 16 17.35 -43.38 -12.35
CA PRO A 16 18.71 -43.70 -12.00
C PRO A 16 19.58 -42.44 -11.87
N PRO A 17 20.54 -42.41 -10.92
CA PRO A 17 21.46 -41.31 -10.80
C PRO A 17 22.43 -41.31 -11.98
N GLY A 18 22.44 -40.23 -12.80
CA GLY A 18 23.43 -40.05 -13.84
C GLY A 18 23.00 -39.45 -15.16
N SER A 19 21.75 -39.09 -15.39
CA SER A 19 21.40 -38.33 -16.59
C SER A 19 21.34 -36.83 -16.25
N SER A 20 22.43 -36.15 -16.35
CA SER A 20 22.50 -34.70 -16.56
C SER A 20 21.97 -34.37 -17.97
N ALA A 21 20.69 -34.63 -18.20
CA ALA A 21 20.00 -34.00 -19.29
C ALA A 21 19.78 -32.56 -18.83
N ALA A 22 20.57 -31.62 -19.30
CA ALA A 22 20.27 -30.21 -19.24
C ALA A 22 18.81 -30.08 -19.68
N LEU A 23 17.93 -29.68 -18.73
CA LEU A 23 16.55 -29.37 -19.03
C LEU A 23 16.55 -28.27 -20.09
N ARG A 24 16.42 -28.66 -21.36
CA ARG A 24 16.13 -27.71 -22.43
C ARG A 24 14.80 -27.08 -22.05
N LEU A 25 14.83 -25.80 -21.68
CA LEU A 25 13.60 -25.03 -21.56
C LEU A 25 12.85 -25.16 -22.89
N PRO A 26 11.61 -25.64 -22.88
CA PRO A 26 10.84 -25.75 -24.10
C PRO A 26 10.75 -24.38 -24.77
N SER A 27 10.84 -24.31 -26.09
CA SER A 27 10.63 -23.06 -26.80
C SER A 27 9.20 -22.56 -26.53
N ALA A 28 8.99 -21.25 -26.54
CA ALA A 28 7.67 -20.65 -26.28
C ALA A 28 6.56 -21.23 -27.18
N ARG A 29 6.92 -21.85 -28.31
CA ARG A 29 6.00 -22.53 -29.22
C ARG A 29 5.60 -23.94 -28.79
N GLU A 30 6.32 -24.56 -27.84
CA GLU A 30 6.06 -25.93 -27.37
C GLU A 30 5.22 -25.99 -26.09
N LEU A 31 5.00 -24.85 -25.46
CA LEU A 31 4.17 -24.79 -24.26
C LEU A 31 2.69 -24.60 -24.64
N PRO A 32 1.77 -25.29 -23.95
CA PRO A 32 0.35 -25.11 -24.18
C PRO A 32 -0.09 -23.68 -23.83
N PRO A 33 -1.21 -23.21 -24.39
CA PRO A 33 -1.81 -21.91 -24.04
C PRO A 33 -1.99 -21.76 -22.52
N VAL A 34 -1.79 -20.56 -21.98
CA VAL A 34 -1.87 -20.32 -20.52
C VAL A 34 -3.26 -20.57 -19.95
N ASP A 35 -4.29 -20.46 -20.79
CA ASP A 35 -5.70 -20.64 -20.43
C ASP A 35 -6.24 -22.03 -20.81
N GLU A 36 -5.40 -22.94 -21.33
CA GLU A 36 -5.76 -24.32 -21.57
C GLU A 36 -5.50 -25.14 -20.31
N HIS A 37 -6.49 -25.18 -19.43
CA HIS A 37 -6.37 -25.81 -18.13
C HIS A 37 -6.52 -27.33 -18.16
N LEU A 38 -5.73 -28.04 -17.32
CA LEU A 38 -5.82 -29.48 -17.09
C LEU A 38 -6.90 -29.84 -16.08
N VAL A 39 -7.24 -28.88 -15.24
CA VAL A 39 -8.24 -29.03 -14.17
C VAL A 39 -9.38 -28.05 -14.39
N LYS A 40 -10.54 -28.32 -13.80
CA LYS A 40 -11.67 -27.38 -13.82
C LYS A 40 -11.43 -26.32 -12.73
N PRO A 41 -11.41 -25.03 -13.08
CA PRO A 41 -11.12 -23.96 -12.11
C PRO A 41 -12.03 -24.00 -10.87
N GLU A 42 -13.30 -24.39 -11.02
CA GLU A 42 -14.27 -24.43 -9.93
C GLU A 42 -14.04 -25.54 -8.91
N THR A 43 -13.21 -26.55 -9.22
CA THR A 43 -12.96 -27.70 -8.35
C THR A 43 -11.89 -27.47 -7.31
N ARG A 44 -11.18 -26.34 -7.36
CA ARG A 44 -9.99 -26.05 -6.53
C ARG A 44 -8.88 -27.09 -6.64
N GLU A 45 -8.86 -27.81 -7.73
CA GLU A 45 -7.78 -28.74 -8.04
C GLU A 45 -6.64 -28.00 -8.73
N GLN A 46 -5.42 -28.44 -8.43
CA GLN A 46 -4.21 -28.02 -9.12
C GLN A 46 -3.46 -29.29 -9.58
N LEU A 47 -2.76 -29.20 -10.66
CA LEU A 47 -1.91 -30.30 -11.12
C LEU A 47 -0.44 -29.86 -11.05
N VAL A 48 0.27 -30.30 -10.02
CA VAL A 48 1.67 -29.94 -9.78
C VAL A 48 2.57 -31.06 -10.28
N ARG A 49 3.27 -30.84 -11.39
CA ARG A 49 4.18 -31.81 -12.01
C ARG A 49 3.54 -33.19 -12.18
N GLY A 50 2.26 -33.20 -12.54
CA GLY A 50 1.44 -34.41 -12.72
C GLY A 50 0.86 -35.02 -11.44
N ARG A 51 1.07 -34.40 -10.28
CA ARG A 51 0.39 -34.75 -9.01
C ARG A 51 -0.83 -33.87 -8.84
N GLN A 52 -1.98 -34.49 -8.61
CA GLN A 52 -3.19 -33.76 -8.27
C GLN A 52 -3.08 -33.25 -6.83
N VAL A 53 -3.23 -31.96 -6.66
CA VAL A 53 -3.23 -31.25 -5.36
C VAL A 53 -4.56 -30.54 -5.22
N LEU A 54 -5.23 -30.74 -4.10
CA LEU A 54 -6.46 -30.03 -3.78
C LEU A 54 -6.10 -28.79 -2.97
N ALA A 55 -6.46 -27.62 -3.47
CA ALA A 55 -6.34 -26.38 -2.71
C ALA A 55 -7.34 -26.40 -1.55
N MET A 56 -6.84 -26.53 -0.32
CA MET A 56 -7.66 -26.52 0.88
C MET A 56 -8.28 -25.15 1.11
N PRO A 57 -9.49 -25.07 1.69
CA PRO A 57 -10.04 -23.81 2.14
C PRO A 57 -9.07 -23.08 3.07
N ALA A 58 -8.95 -21.77 2.90
CA ALA A 58 -8.05 -20.97 3.71
C ALA A 58 -8.46 -20.95 5.19
N LEU A 59 -7.51 -21.21 6.10
CA LEU A 59 -7.68 -20.88 7.50
C LEU A 59 -7.63 -19.34 7.67
N ALA A 60 -8.24 -18.81 8.74
CA ALA A 60 -8.30 -17.36 8.98
C ALA A 60 -6.95 -16.63 8.81
N PRO A 61 -5.81 -17.11 9.33
CA PRO A 61 -4.54 -16.41 9.15
C PRO A 61 -4.09 -16.27 7.69
N HIS A 62 -4.39 -17.27 6.84
CA HIS A 62 -4.12 -17.19 5.41
C HIS A 62 -5.13 -16.27 4.71
N GLY A 63 -6.43 -16.50 4.91
CA GLY A 63 -7.50 -15.74 4.26
C GLY A 63 -7.43 -14.24 4.60
N ASP A 64 -7.20 -13.88 5.86
CA ASP A 64 -7.05 -12.49 6.29
C ASP A 64 -5.84 -11.83 5.63
N ARG A 65 -4.74 -12.55 5.49
CA ARG A 65 -3.53 -12.05 4.83
C ARG A 65 -3.75 -11.88 3.33
N HIS A 66 -4.36 -12.87 2.68
CA HIS A 66 -4.67 -12.82 1.26
C HIS A 66 -5.59 -11.63 0.93
N PHE A 67 -6.68 -11.46 1.67
CA PHE A 67 -7.60 -10.33 1.50
C PHE A 67 -6.90 -8.96 1.60
N LYS A 68 -6.02 -8.79 2.60
CA LYS A 68 -5.25 -7.55 2.76
C LYS A 68 -4.25 -7.34 1.64
N LEU A 69 -3.60 -8.40 1.20
CA LEU A 69 -2.68 -8.35 0.07
C LEU A 69 -3.40 -7.89 -1.20
N ASP A 70 -4.55 -8.48 -1.52
CA ASP A 70 -5.36 -8.10 -2.68
C ASP A 70 -5.77 -6.62 -2.62
N TYR A 71 -6.20 -6.16 -1.44
CA TYR A 71 -6.58 -4.78 -1.21
C TYR A 71 -5.42 -3.81 -1.47
N VAL A 72 -4.24 -4.09 -0.93
CA VAL A 72 -3.05 -3.26 -1.12
C VAL A 72 -2.57 -3.32 -2.56
N ILE A 73 -2.41 -4.52 -3.12
CA ILE A 73 -1.90 -4.70 -4.49
C ILE A 73 -2.88 -4.12 -5.50
N GLY A 74 -4.19 -4.37 -5.36
CA GLY A 74 -5.21 -3.83 -6.26
C GLY A 74 -5.16 -2.30 -6.36
N ALA A 75 -4.95 -1.61 -5.23
CA ALA A 75 -4.77 -0.16 -5.23
C ALA A 75 -3.50 0.29 -5.96
N HIS A 76 -2.44 -0.52 -5.94
CA HIS A 76 -1.13 -0.19 -6.54
C HIS A 76 -1.01 -0.55 -8.02
N VAL A 77 -1.91 -1.36 -8.58
CA VAL A 77 -1.84 -1.73 -10.01
C VAL A 77 -1.78 -0.47 -10.88
N LYS A 78 -0.77 -0.40 -11.74
CA LYS A 78 -0.55 0.71 -12.65
C LYS A 78 -1.47 0.61 -13.86
N GLU A 79 -1.77 1.74 -14.49
CA GLU A 79 -2.49 1.79 -15.76
C GLU A 79 -1.82 0.91 -16.85
N GLY A 80 -2.62 0.20 -17.63
CA GLY A 80 -2.17 -0.79 -18.62
C GLY A 80 -1.89 -2.18 -18.03
N TYR A 81 -2.13 -2.35 -16.74
CA TYR A 81 -2.05 -3.64 -16.04
C TYR A 81 -3.37 -3.95 -15.34
N VAL A 82 -3.58 -5.22 -15.07
CA VAL A 82 -4.74 -5.73 -14.32
C VAL A 82 -4.28 -6.69 -13.23
N GLY A 83 -4.87 -6.55 -12.04
CA GLY A 83 -4.72 -7.49 -10.93
C GLY A 83 -5.70 -8.65 -11.06
N SER A 84 -5.29 -9.84 -10.63
CA SER A 84 -6.14 -11.02 -10.55
C SER A 84 -5.83 -11.81 -9.29
N THR A 85 -6.84 -12.46 -8.73
CA THR A 85 -6.77 -13.31 -7.54
C THR A 85 -7.08 -14.74 -7.95
N ASP A 86 -6.41 -15.71 -7.33
CA ASP A 86 -6.58 -17.16 -7.60
C ASP A 86 -6.50 -17.51 -9.11
N LEU A 87 -5.58 -16.84 -9.81
CA LEU A 87 -5.49 -16.98 -11.25
C LEU A 87 -4.79 -18.27 -11.64
N LEU A 88 -5.56 -19.22 -12.19
CA LEU A 88 -5.03 -20.49 -12.67
C LEU A 88 -4.21 -20.29 -13.95
N THR A 89 -2.97 -20.78 -13.95
CA THR A 89 -2.01 -20.64 -15.05
C THR A 89 -1.43 -21.99 -15.44
N ARG A 90 -1.53 -22.33 -16.71
CA ARG A 90 -0.86 -23.49 -17.28
C ARG A 90 0.63 -23.24 -17.35
N THR A 91 1.41 -23.89 -16.51
CA THR A 91 2.86 -23.71 -16.44
C THR A 91 3.65 -24.69 -17.30
N ALA A 92 3.14 -25.91 -17.46
CA ALA A 92 3.78 -26.95 -18.25
C ALA A 92 2.76 -27.97 -18.78
N ALA A 93 3.22 -28.98 -19.54
CA ALA A 93 2.36 -30.03 -20.07
C ALA A 93 1.57 -30.78 -18.98
N ARG A 94 2.08 -30.84 -17.75
CA ARG A 94 1.48 -31.54 -16.61
C ARG A 94 1.41 -30.67 -15.34
N SER A 95 1.33 -29.37 -15.48
CA SER A 95 1.27 -28.44 -14.34
C SER A 95 0.34 -27.27 -14.60
N ASP A 96 -0.62 -27.09 -13.71
CA ASP A 96 -1.50 -25.93 -13.56
C ASP A 96 -1.35 -25.41 -12.13
N PHE A 97 -1.06 -24.11 -11.97
CA PHE A 97 -1.01 -23.45 -10.66
C PHE A 97 -1.95 -22.26 -10.61
N ALA A 98 -2.60 -22.07 -9.49
CA ALA A 98 -3.26 -20.82 -9.17
C ALA A 98 -2.33 -19.95 -8.32
N THR A 99 -2.11 -18.72 -8.75
CA THR A 99 -1.40 -17.71 -7.95
C THR A 99 -2.38 -16.96 -7.07
N ASP A 100 -2.06 -16.77 -5.77
CA ASP A 100 -2.95 -16.08 -4.83
C ASP A 100 -3.31 -14.67 -5.31
N THR A 101 -2.32 -13.85 -5.61
CA THR A 101 -2.48 -12.49 -6.15
C THR A 101 -1.47 -12.26 -7.26
N CYS A 102 -1.87 -11.71 -8.39
CA CYS A 102 -0.94 -11.41 -9.44
C CYS A 102 -1.29 -10.14 -10.23
N ILE A 103 -0.30 -9.64 -10.96
CA ILE A 103 -0.45 -8.51 -11.88
C ILE A 103 0.10 -8.93 -13.26
N ARG A 104 -0.69 -8.71 -14.28
CA ARG A 104 -0.35 -8.97 -15.69
C ARG A 104 -0.69 -7.77 -16.54
N ARG A 105 -0.19 -7.73 -17.78
CA ARG A 105 -0.68 -6.75 -18.77
C ARG A 105 -2.15 -6.94 -19.01
N ASP A 106 -2.85 -5.86 -19.23
CA ASP A 106 -4.24 -5.91 -19.70
C ASP A 106 -4.30 -6.33 -21.17
N GLY A 107 -5.38 -7.04 -21.54
CA GLY A 107 -5.64 -7.47 -22.91
C GLY A 107 -5.09 -8.87 -23.25
N ILE A 108 -4.98 -9.11 -24.54
CA ILE A 108 -4.57 -10.39 -25.14
C ILE A 108 -3.19 -10.26 -25.77
N ASP A 109 -2.33 -11.24 -25.51
CA ASP A 109 -1.01 -11.33 -26.13
C ASP A 109 -1.17 -11.75 -27.61
N PRO A 110 -0.79 -10.90 -28.57
CA PRO A 110 -0.95 -11.20 -29.99
C PRO A 110 -0.09 -12.38 -30.44
N SER A 111 0.94 -12.75 -29.69
CA SER A 111 1.83 -13.87 -30.06
C SER A 111 1.23 -15.24 -29.73
N THR A 112 0.38 -15.31 -28.72
CA THR A 112 -0.24 -16.57 -28.22
C THR A 112 -1.74 -16.61 -28.42
N ASN A 113 -2.35 -15.46 -28.69
CA ASN A 113 -3.80 -15.25 -28.71
C ASN A 113 -4.51 -15.65 -27.40
N THR A 114 -3.80 -15.55 -26.28
CA THR A 114 -4.29 -15.77 -24.92
C THR A 114 -4.01 -14.53 -24.06
N ARG A 115 -4.47 -14.52 -22.81
CA ARG A 115 -4.06 -13.48 -21.85
C ARG A 115 -2.55 -13.43 -21.72
N TYR A 116 -2.01 -12.28 -21.31
CA TYR A 116 -0.61 -12.17 -20.92
C TYR A 116 -0.31 -13.00 -19.67
N LEU A 117 0.90 -13.53 -19.56
CA LEU A 117 1.43 -14.10 -18.33
C LEU A 117 1.56 -13.06 -17.23
N GLU A 118 1.59 -13.52 -16.01
CA GLU A 118 1.86 -12.71 -14.83
C GLU A 118 3.25 -12.08 -14.92
N GLU A 119 3.32 -10.78 -14.73
CA GLU A 119 4.59 -10.07 -14.59
C GLU A 119 5.08 -10.05 -13.14
N LEU A 120 4.14 -10.00 -12.21
CA LEU A 120 4.39 -10.03 -10.77
C LEU A 120 3.33 -10.90 -10.12
N ALA A 121 3.76 -11.90 -9.37
CA ALA A 121 2.90 -12.81 -8.63
C ALA A 121 3.26 -12.83 -7.15
N PHE A 122 2.28 -13.05 -6.31
CA PHE A 122 2.39 -13.15 -4.87
C PHE A 122 1.74 -14.43 -4.38
N GLU A 123 2.38 -15.07 -3.38
CA GLU A 123 1.91 -16.26 -2.71
C GLU A 123 1.85 -16.05 -1.21
N VAL A 124 0.74 -16.40 -0.57
CA VAL A 124 0.55 -16.31 0.88
C VAL A 124 0.77 -17.69 1.49
N VAL A 125 1.95 -17.90 2.04
CA VAL A 125 2.42 -19.20 2.55
C VAL A 125 2.10 -19.33 4.03
N ASN A 126 1.15 -20.19 4.40
CA ASN A 126 0.78 -20.47 5.79
C ASN A 126 1.06 -21.92 6.20
N GLU A 127 0.44 -22.89 5.55
CA GLU A 127 0.57 -24.32 5.86
C GLU A 127 1.39 -25.09 4.82
N GLN A 128 1.61 -24.52 3.65
CA GLN A 128 2.42 -25.12 2.59
C GLN A 128 3.87 -25.30 3.03
N THR A 129 4.50 -26.38 2.56
CA THR A 129 5.93 -26.58 2.83
C THR A 129 6.78 -25.64 1.96
N VAL A 130 8.00 -25.33 2.43
CA VAL A 130 8.95 -24.56 1.62
C VAL A 130 9.26 -25.26 0.30
N ARG A 131 9.22 -26.59 0.28
CA ARG A 131 9.43 -27.38 -0.93
C ARG A 131 8.31 -27.14 -1.96
N ASP A 132 7.05 -27.18 -1.53
CA ASP A 132 5.92 -27.02 -2.45
C ASP A 132 5.93 -25.63 -3.11
N ILE A 133 6.14 -24.58 -2.29
CA ILE A 133 6.23 -23.22 -2.83
C ILE A 133 7.48 -23.00 -3.70
N THR A 134 8.55 -23.74 -3.46
CA THR A 134 9.75 -23.70 -4.31
C THR A 134 9.51 -24.37 -5.67
N GLU A 135 8.88 -25.55 -5.69
CA GLU A 135 8.49 -26.23 -6.93
C GLU A 135 7.55 -25.35 -7.78
N GLN A 136 6.60 -24.66 -7.15
CA GLN A 136 5.71 -23.70 -7.80
C GLN A 136 6.48 -22.50 -8.37
N ALA A 137 7.41 -21.93 -7.59
CA ALA A 137 8.23 -20.81 -8.02
C ALA A 137 9.13 -21.15 -9.23
N GLU A 138 9.73 -22.33 -9.23
CA GLU A 138 10.51 -22.85 -10.34
C GLU A 138 9.65 -22.97 -11.61
N ASP A 139 8.49 -23.59 -11.52
CA ASP A 139 7.61 -23.84 -12.66
C ASP A 139 7.02 -22.54 -13.21
N LEU A 140 6.58 -21.61 -12.34
CA LEU A 140 6.05 -20.30 -12.76
C LEU A 140 7.13 -19.46 -13.46
N THR A 141 8.34 -19.39 -12.88
CA THR A 141 9.42 -18.59 -13.47
C THR A 141 10.01 -19.25 -14.74
N ALA A 142 10.05 -20.58 -14.81
CA ALA A 142 10.39 -21.30 -16.04
C ALA A 142 9.35 -21.08 -17.14
N ARG A 143 8.07 -20.90 -16.79
CA ARG A 143 7.01 -20.55 -17.73
C ARG A 143 7.20 -19.14 -18.30
N GLY A 144 7.80 -18.22 -17.54
CA GLY A 144 8.01 -16.85 -17.95
C GLY A 144 7.41 -15.80 -17.01
N VAL A 145 6.83 -16.20 -15.89
CA VAL A 145 6.45 -15.27 -14.83
C VAL A 145 7.69 -14.54 -14.35
N ARG A 146 7.70 -13.22 -14.43
CA ARG A 146 8.93 -12.43 -14.29
C ARG A 146 9.42 -12.34 -12.85
N ARG A 147 8.53 -12.15 -11.89
CA ARG A 147 8.85 -12.04 -10.46
C ARG A 147 7.81 -12.76 -9.62
N LEU A 148 8.28 -13.45 -8.61
CA LEU A 148 7.44 -14.12 -7.62
C LEU A 148 7.87 -13.73 -6.22
N VAL A 149 6.90 -13.34 -5.39
CA VAL A 149 7.08 -12.92 -4.00
C VAL A 149 6.24 -13.82 -3.10
N ALA A 150 6.83 -14.37 -2.04
CA ALA A 150 6.14 -15.17 -1.05
C ALA A 150 6.05 -14.43 0.30
N ILE A 151 4.87 -14.44 0.91
CA ILE A 151 4.60 -13.90 2.23
C ILE A 151 4.45 -15.07 3.19
N PHE A 152 5.49 -15.37 3.97
CA PHE A 152 5.49 -16.43 4.98
C PHE A 152 4.79 -15.96 6.25
N VAL A 153 3.49 -16.27 6.37
CA VAL A 153 2.61 -15.75 7.44
C VAL A 153 3.14 -16.07 8.83
N LYS A 154 3.52 -17.33 9.09
CA LYS A 154 4.04 -17.79 10.41
C LYS A 154 5.36 -17.14 10.80
N LYS A 155 6.18 -16.76 9.83
CA LYS A 155 7.48 -16.10 10.05
C LYS A 155 7.39 -14.59 10.06
N GLY A 156 6.32 -14.00 9.52
CA GLY A 156 6.22 -12.57 9.28
C GLY A 156 7.28 -12.07 8.30
N GLU A 157 7.57 -12.83 7.26
CA GLU A 157 8.62 -12.54 6.30
C GLU A 157 8.08 -12.43 4.88
N VAL A 158 8.62 -11.48 4.12
CA VAL A 158 8.42 -11.38 2.66
C VAL A 158 9.72 -11.79 1.99
N CYS A 159 9.62 -12.72 1.05
CA CYS A 159 10.78 -13.22 0.30
C CYS A 159 10.50 -13.15 -1.20
N GLU A 160 11.51 -12.80 -1.98
CA GLU A 160 11.46 -12.84 -3.44
C GLU A 160 12.21 -14.06 -3.95
N TRP A 161 11.62 -14.76 -4.92
CA TRP A 161 12.28 -15.87 -5.60
C TRP A 161 13.39 -15.40 -6.52
N SER A 162 14.54 -16.03 -6.43
CA SER A 162 15.67 -15.82 -7.34
C SER A 162 15.87 -17.06 -8.21
N PRO A 163 15.41 -17.06 -9.46
CA PRO A 163 15.59 -18.21 -10.36
C PRO A 163 17.05 -18.51 -10.69
N GLN A 164 17.95 -17.52 -10.62
CA GLN A 164 19.37 -17.70 -10.89
C GLN A 164 20.08 -18.53 -9.82
N THR A 165 19.64 -18.43 -8.58
CA THR A 165 20.22 -19.15 -7.44
C THR A 165 19.31 -20.22 -6.89
N SER A 166 18.08 -20.35 -7.42
CA SER A 166 17.03 -21.26 -6.92
C SER A 166 16.82 -21.10 -5.40
N THR A 167 16.77 -19.85 -4.94
CA THR A 167 16.62 -19.52 -3.52
C THR A 167 15.62 -18.39 -3.28
N TRP A 168 14.98 -18.42 -2.11
CA TRP A 168 14.18 -17.35 -1.58
C TRP A 168 15.08 -16.32 -0.89
N LYS A 169 15.04 -15.06 -1.35
CA LYS A 169 15.77 -13.94 -0.76
C LYS A 169 14.80 -13.14 0.11
N LYS A 170 15.08 -13.07 1.41
CA LYS A 170 14.31 -12.25 2.34
C LYS A 170 14.46 -10.77 2.00
N LEU A 171 13.35 -10.07 1.91
CA LEU A 171 13.31 -8.62 1.74
C LEU A 171 13.43 -7.94 3.11
N ASP A 172 14.09 -6.78 3.14
CA ASP A 172 14.18 -5.95 4.34
C ASP A 172 12.77 -5.39 4.68
N PRO A 173 12.23 -5.64 5.87
CA PRO A 173 10.93 -5.12 6.30
C PRO A 173 10.80 -3.60 6.20
N GLU A 174 11.88 -2.85 6.47
CA GLU A 174 11.91 -1.39 6.33
C GLU A 174 12.24 -0.93 4.91
N GLY A 175 12.53 -1.87 4.03
CA GLY A 175 12.86 -1.62 2.65
C GLY A 175 11.65 -1.31 1.78
N THR A 176 11.95 -1.01 0.53
CA THR A 176 10.96 -0.66 -0.49
C THR A 176 11.01 -1.65 -1.63
N PHE A 177 9.86 -2.21 -1.99
CA PHE A 177 9.66 -3.07 -3.14
C PHE A 177 9.23 -2.23 -4.34
N THR A 178 10.01 -2.27 -5.41
CA THR A 178 9.71 -1.56 -6.66
C THR A 178 9.43 -2.54 -7.78
N ASP A 179 8.39 -2.25 -8.56
CA ASP A 179 8.09 -3.00 -9.76
C ASP A 179 7.44 -2.10 -10.83
N ARG A 180 7.66 -2.44 -12.11
CA ARG A 180 7.11 -1.68 -13.23
C ARG A 180 5.58 -1.75 -13.34
N THR A 181 4.97 -2.76 -12.73
CA THR A 181 3.52 -2.99 -12.70
C THR A 181 2.81 -2.17 -11.62
N LEU A 182 3.58 -1.56 -10.71
CA LEU A 182 3.05 -0.75 -9.62
C LEU A 182 3.05 0.74 -9.95
N SER A 183 2.03 1.46 -9.52
CA SER A 183 1.90 2.92 -9.68
C SER A 183 2.91 3.70 -8.83
N ARG A 184 3.40 3.11 -7.74
CA ARG A 184 4.44 3.63 -6.84
C ARG A 184 5.18 2.48 -6.15
N PRO A 185 6.37 2.75 -5.59
CA PRO A 185 7.03 1.80 -4.69
C PRO A 185 6.15 1.42 -3.50
N LEU A 186 6.18 0.14 -3.10
CA LEU A 186 5.44 -0.42 -1.97
C LEU A 186 6.44 -0.72 -0.85
N ARG A 187 6.17 -0.30 0.38
CA ARG A 187 7.01 -0.71 1.52
C ARG A 187 6.75 -2.17 1.85
N VAL A 188 7.81 -2.91 2.18
CA VAL A 188 7.68 -4.34 2.50
C VAL A 188 6.73 -4.56 3.69
N LYS A 189 6.78 -3.70 4.70
CA LYS A 189 5.85 -3.74 5.84
C LYS A 189 4.38 -3.50 5.48
N GLU A 190 4.10 -2.76 4.41
CA GLU A 190 2.72 -2.54 3.94
C GLU A 190 2.07 -3.86 3.44
N MET A 191 2.88 -4.87 3.08
CA MET A 191 2.42 -6.22 2.76
C MET A 191 2.23 -7.10 3.99
N LEU A 192 2.86 -6.77 5.12
CA LEU A 192 2.85 -7.55 6.36
C LEU A 192 1.86 -7.00 7.40
N ASP A 193 1.75 -5.70 7.52
CA ASP A 193 0.98 -5.03 8.57
C ASP A 193 -0.37 -4.53 8.05
N ALA A 194 -1.42 -4.98 8.73
CA ALA A 194 -2.78 -4.55 8.42
C ALA A 194 -3.01 -3.06 8.69
N ALA A 195 -2.36 -2.50 9.71
CA ALA A 195 -2.51 -1.08 10.05
C ALA A 195 -1.88 -0.15 8.99
N GLU A 196 -0.89 -0.65 8.26
CA GLU A 196 -0.26 0.10 7.17
C GLU A 196 -1.00 -0.03 5.82
N ALA A 197 -1.92 -0.99 5.69
CA ALA A 197 -2.62 -1.27 4.43
C ALA A 197 -3.43 -0.06 3.94
N ASP A 198 -4.22 0.57 4.79
CA ASP A 198 -5.03 1.75 4.45
C ASP A 198 -4.14 2.91 4.02
N ASN A 199 -3.05 3.14 4.74
CA ASN A 199 -2.06 4.17 4.40
C ASN A 199 -1.43 3.91 3.02
N ALA A 200 -1.13 2.64 2.71
CA ALA A 200 -0.60 2.24 1.41
C ALA A 200 -1.60 2.54 0.28
N VAL A 201 -2.87 2.21 0.48
CA VAL A 201 -3.95 2.47 -0.49
C VAL A 201 -4.11 3.97 -0.76
N VAL A 202 -4.19 4.80 0.29
CA VAL A 202 -4.29 6.26 0.13
C VAL A 202 -3.11 6.82 -0.66
N ARG A 203 -1.88 6.39 -0.36
CA ARG A 203 -0.69 6.82 -1.10
C ARG A 203 -0.71 6.36 -2.56
N ALA A 204 -1.24 5.16 -2.84
CA ALA A 204 -1.38 4.64 -4.20
C ALA A 204 -2.42 5.43 -5.00
N LEU A 205 -3.56 5.76 -4.40
CA LEU A 205 -4.61 6.60 -5.01
C LEU A 205 -4.08 8.00 -5.32
N ALA A 206 -3.29 8.59 -4.41
CA ALA A 206 -2.62 9.87 -4.67
C ALA A 206 -1.65 9.78 -5.86
N ALA A 207 -0.86 8.71 -5.95
CA ALA A 207 0.07 8.51 -7.06
C ALA A 207 -0.62 8.29 -8.42
N LYS A 208 -1.86 7.79 -8.41
CA LYS A 208 -2.72 7.65 -9.60
C LYS A 208 -3.50 8.93 -9.93
N ASN A 209 -3.30 10.02 -9.19
CA ASN A 209 -4.06 11.25 -9.34
C ASN A 209 -5.58 11.03 -9.23
N ASN A 210 -6.02 10.25 -8.22
CA ASN A 210 -7.43 9.97 -8.00
C ASN A 210 -8.22 11.28 -7.81
N PRO A 211 -9.25 11.56 -8.63
CA PRO A 211 -9.94 12.84 -8.64
C PRO A 211 -10.69 13.13 -7.34
N VAL A 212 -11.27 12.12 -6.70
CA VAL A 212 -12.00 12.27 -5.44
C VAL A 212 -11.04 12.64 -4.31
N LEU A 213 -9.86 11.99 -4.25
CA LEU A 213 -8.84 12.33 -3.27
C LEU A 213 -8.32 13.76 -3.46
N ALA A 214 -8.11 14.17 -4.72
CA ALA A 214 -7.69 15.53 -5.05
C ALA A 214 -8.75 16.56 -4.61
N GLU A 215 -10.04 16.28 -4.83
CA GLU A 215 -11.16 17.12 -4.40
C GLU A 215 -11.21 17.28 -2.88
N LEU A 216 -11.06 16.17 -2.13
CA LEU A 216 -11.05 16.19 -0.66
C LEU A 216 -9.88 17.04 -0.10
N VAL A 217 -8.69 16.88 -0.67
CA VAL A 217 -7.50 17.67 -0.28
C VAL A 217 -7.70 19.16 -0.58
N GLU A 218 -8.21 19.49 -1.77
CA GLU A 218 -8.47 20.89 -2.13
C GLU A 218 -9.60 21.51 -1.29
N GLY A 219 -10.63 20.73 -0.95
CA GLY A 219 -11.69 21.14 -0.03
C GLY A 219 -11.14 21.51 1.34
N GLY A 220 -10.35 20.64 1.95
CA GLY A 220 -9.69 20.89 3.23
C GLY A 220 -8.76 22.10 3.20
N ARG A 221 -8.00 22.30 2.10
CA ARG A 221 -7.16 23.48 1.91
C ARG A 221 -7.95 24.78 1.89
N LYS A 222 -9.08 24.81 1.16
CA LYS A 222 -9.95 26.00 1.09
C LYS A 222 -10.59 26.33 2.44
N GLU A 223 -11.00 25.31 3.17
CA GLU A 223 -11.60 25.47 4.49
C GLU A 223 -10.59 26.01 5.50
N GLY A 224 -9.40 25.43 5.58
CA GLY A 224 -8.30 25.93 6.42
C GLY A 224 -7.88 27.37 6.07
N GLN A 225 -7.84 27.72 4.78
CA GLN A 225 -7.55 29.09 4.34
C GLN A 225 -8.65 30.08 4.77
N LYS A 226 -9.91 29.65 4.71
CA LYS A 226 -11.05 30.48 5.14
C LYS A 226 -11.04 30.72 6.66
N GLU A 227 -10.73 29.67 7.42
CA GLU A 227 -10.60 29.76 8.89
C GLU A 227 -9.43 30.66 9.28
N GLY A 228 -8.23 30.43 8.72
CA GLY A 228 -7.07 31.27 8.97
C GLY A 228 -7.28 32.74 8.62
N ARG A 229 -8.00 33.04 7.52
CA ARG A 229 -8.38 34.43 7.20
C ARG A 229 -9.32 35.04 8.23
N LYS A 230 -10.29 34.27 8.72
CA LYS A 230 -11.23 34.77 9.77
C LYS A 230 -10.49 35.02 11.07
N GLU A 231 -9.61 34.13 11.48
CA GLU A 231 -8.82 34.28 12.70
C GLU A 231 -7.86 35.46 12.60
N GLY A 232 -7.08 35.56 11.55
CA GLY A 232 -6.17 36.67 11.31
C GLY A 232 -6.89 38.02 11.23
N HIS A 233 -8.09 38.08 10.61
CA HIS A 233 -8.90 39.32 10.60
C HIS A 233 -9.39 39.68 12.01
N LYS A 234 -9.79 38.70 12.81
CA LYS A 234 -10.24 38.91 14.19
C LYS A 234 -9.12 39.36 15.13
N GLU A 235 -7.93 38.78 14.97
CA GLU A 235 -6.74 39.19 15.72
C GLU A 235 -6.27 40.56 15.29
N GLY A 236 -6.11 40.83 14.01
CA GLY A 236 -5.70 42.14 13.50
C GLY A 236 -6.68 43.24 13.89
N HIS A 237 -8.01 42.94 13.95
CA HIS A 237 -8.98 43.91 14.45
C HIS A 237 -8.79 44.22 15.94
N LYS A 238 -8.48 43.20 16.77
CA LYS A 238 -8.20 43.39 18.20
C LYS A 238 -6.92 44.16 18.42
N GLU A 239 -5.85 43.84 17.72
CA GLU A 239 -4.57 44.57 17.79
C GLU A 239 -4.72 46.02 17.33
N GLY A 240 -5.28 46.26 16.17
CA GLY A 240 -5.52 47.61 15.67
C GLY A 240 -6.41 48.44 16.58
N HIS A 241 -7.40 47.82 17.24
CA HIS A 241 -8.22 48.51 18.26
C HIS A 241 -7.40 48.88 19.51
N LYS A 242 -6.54 47.98 20.00
CA LYS A 242 -5.63 48.25 21.11
C LYS A 242 -4.63 49.36 20.78
N GLU A 243 -3.99 49.29 19.61
CA GLU A 243 -3.09 50.34 19.12
C GLU A 243 -3.76 51.70 18.98
N GLY A 244 -5.00 51.72 18.47
CA GLY A 244 -5.81 52.95 18.39
C GLY A 244 -6.12 53.56 19.76
N LEU A 245 -6.40 52.74 20.79
CA LEU A 245 -6.57 53.20 22.15
C LEU A 245 -5.29 53.78 22.76
N VAL A 246 -4.15 53.06 22.56
CA VAL A 246 -2.84 53.55 23.04
C VAL A 246 -2.51 54.90 22.39
N SER A 247 -2.63 55.04 21.07
CA SER A 247 -2.42 56.30 20.37
C SER A 247 -3.37 57.42 20.83
N GLY A 248 -4.63 57.07 21.09
CA GLY A 248 -5.62 58.01 21.67
C GLY A 248 -5.22 58.48 23.07
N ILE A 249 -4.68 57.63 23.93
CA ILE A 249 -4.17 57.96 25.26
C ILE A 249 -2.96 58.86 25.17
N GLU A 250 -2.00 58.53 24.30
CA GLU A 250 -0.80 59.35 24.06
C GLU A 250 -1.16 60.78 23.63
N THR A 251 -2.06 60.86 22.66
CA THR A 251 -2.59 62.19 22.19
C THR A 251 -3.31 62.94 23.30
N ALA A 252 -4.12 62.26 24.12
CA ALA A 252 -4.82 62.90 25.24
C ALA A 252 -3.84 63.42 26.31
N CYS A 253 -2.79 62.65 26.63
CA CYS A 253 -1.73 63.05 27.57
C CYS A 253 -0.95 64.27 27.07
N ASP A 254 -0.59 64.31 25.81
CA ASP A 254 0.10 65.43 25.18
C ASP A 254 -0.75 66.73 25.27
N LEU A 255 -2.01 66.65 24.89
CA LEU A 255 -2.95 67.79 24.94
C LEU A 255 -3.21 68.30 26.37
N LEU A 256 -3.12 67.41 27.38
CA LEU A 256 -3.33 67.76 28.79
C LEU A 256 -2.03 68.13 29.51
N GLY A 257 -0.89 68.06 28.88
CA GLY A 257 0.43 68.30 29.48
C GLY A 257 0.81 67.26 30.53
N ILE A 258 0.34 66.01 30.34
CA ILE A 258 0.61 64.87 31.24
C ILE A 258 1.81 64.11 30.71
N ASP A 259 2.89 64.06 31.47
CA ASP A 259 4.08 63.33 31.11
C ASP A 259 3.88 61.84 31.09
N LEU A 260 4.23 61.14 29.98
CA LEU A 260 4.18 59.69 29.82
C LEU A 260 5.53 59.09 30.26
N THR A 261 5.62 58.87 31.60
CA THR A 261 6.77 58.19 32.19
C THR A 261 6.92 56.75 31.68
N GLU A 262 8.11 56.18 31.85
CA GLU A 262 8.41 54.77 31.49
C GLU A 262 7.43 53.77 32.12
N ASP A 263 7.06 53.99 33.40
CA ASP A 263 6.11 53.16 34.12
C ASP A 263 4.71 53.23 33.50
N ARG A 264 4.26 54.37 33.04
CA ARG A 264 2.98 54.57 32.38
C ARG A 264 2.95 53.90 31.00
N ARG A 265 4.01 53.99 30.23
CA ARG A 265 4.17 53.28 28.95
C ARG A 265 4.15 51.77 29.18
N SER A 266 4.97 51.23 30.11
CA SER A 266 4.98 49.85 30.47
C SER A 266 3.65 49.30 30.98
N TRP A 267 2.83 50.15 31.64
CA TRP A 267 1.49 49.77 32.02
C TRP A 267 0.56 49.67 30.78
N MET A 268 0.60 50.67 29.87
CA MET A 268 -0.21 50.61 28.64
C MET A 268 0.12 49.38 27.75
N ASP A 269 1.36 49.00 27.68
CA ASP A 269 1.79 47.83 26.90
C ASP A 269 1.15 46.53 27.45
N ARG A 270 1.03 46.42 28.77
CA ARG A 270 0.47 45.24 29.48
C ARG A 270 -1.02 45.26 29.63
N ALA A 271 -1.64 46.45 29.61
CA ALA A 271 -3.06 46.64 29.78
C ALA A 271 -3.90 46.00 28.66
N ASP A 272 -5.03 45.47 29.00
CA ASP A 272 -6.00 44.98 28.03
C ASP A 272 -6.84 46.12 27.41
N THR A 273 -7.61 45.76 26.35
CA THR A 273 -8.44 46.75 25.63
C THR A 273 -9.46 47.45 26.52
N PRO A 274 -10.21 46.78 27.44
CA PRO A 274 -11.09 47.39 28.40
C PRO A 274 -10.39 48.39 29.36
N GLU A 275 -9.22 48.04 29.85
CA GLU A 275 -8.43 48.89 30.74
C GLU A 275 -7.97 50.16 30.06
N LEU A 276 -7.47 50.06 28.82
CA LEU A 276 -7.06 51.18 28.00
C LEU A 276 -8.26 52.11 27.69
N ALA A 277 -9.41 51.55 27.34
CA ALA A 277 -10.62 52.31 27.08
C ALA A 277 -11.11 53.05 28.33
N ALA A 278 -11.02 52.42 29.50
CA ALA A 278 -11.35 53.05 30.78
C ALA A 278 -10.39 54.18 31.12
N LEU A 279 -9.08 54.01 30.90
CA LEU A 279 -8.10 55.06 31.09
C LEU A 279 -8.35 56.25 30.17
N LEU A 280 -8.58 56.01 28.87
CA LEU A 280 -8.89 57.09 27.92
C LEU A 280 -10.14 57.87 28.33
N THR A 281 -11.18 57.20 28.84
CA THR A 281 -12.37 57.85 29.34
C THR A 281 -12.09 58.73 30.57
N ARG A 282 -11.30 58.25 31.54
CA ARG A 282 -10.87 59.01 32.71
C ARG A 282 -10.04 60.25 32.36
N LEU A 283 -9.09 60.09 31.43
CA LEU A 283 -8.29 61.23 30.95
C LEU A 283 -9.15 62.35 30.34
N ARG A 284 -10.24 61.98 29.65
CA ARG A 284 -11.20 62.95 29.08
C ARG A 284 -12.04 63.62 30.15
N THR A 285 -12.42 62.93 31.22
CA THR A 285 -13.28 63.43 32.27
C THR A 285 -12.51 64.18 33.35
N ASP A 286 -11.50 63.54 33.90
CA ASP A 286 -10.76 63.99 35.09
C ASP A 286 -9.54 64.88 34.74
N ARG A 287 -9.15 64.91 33.46
CA ARG A 287 -8.01 65.67 32.91
C ARG A 287 -6.68 65.40 33.62
N ARG A 288 -6.54 64.25 34.23
CA ARG A 288 -5.33 63.81 34.97
C ARG A 288 -5.16 62.31 34.83
N TRP A 289 -3.90 61.84 34.98
CA TRP A 289 -3.62 60.40 35.10
C TRP A 289 -4.11 59.93 36.45
N PRO A 290 -4.84 58.77 36.52
CA PRO A 290 -5.37 58.21 37.76
C PRO A 290 -4.27 57.66 38.68
#